data_bc77e59d793693f195bd69fde08120eb
#
_entry.id   bc77e59d793693f195bd69fde08120eb
#
_cell.length_a   1.000
_cell.length_b   1.000
_cell.length_c   1.000
_cell.angle_alpha   90.00
_cell.angle_beta   90.00
_cell.angle_gamma   90.00
#
_symmetry.space_group_name_H-M   'P 1'
#
loop_
_entity.id
_entity.type
_entity.pdbx_description
1 polymer ?
#
loop_
_entity_poly.entity_id
_entity_poly.type
_entity_poly.pdbx_seq_one_letter_code
_entity_poly.pdbx_strand_id
1 'polypeptide(L)'
;MADFITNKCPICRNNDFLVIGSPDFGSVDIEKPEETQIVKCKNCKTIYVNPIPFWNVDDFAILYNVDYFPAADKWTKIREQVNTQRRFKRIQKFLKPGNKNLLEFGAGIHAYMAKYLNDREWNIDIQEPAEDFSKILKERYPQFNIITSHFLNMNVQKKYSLIYADSVLEHVHNPVEYIRNSAQMLDSGGVLYFVCPNEHSLKNWGHTLINKIKRKPVTYLAPYKNPYHLIGFSKKGVKIIAEKAGLQLLHHFKGDDYEYFHFLNRKKGIWKYPVACILYLADLIGWGTNQEIILRKE
;
A
#
# COMPACT_ATOMS: atom_id res chain seq x y z
N MET A 1 -17.10 7.88 -20.13
CA MET A 1 -17.65 8.22 -18.80
C MET A 1 -17.02 7.27 -17.82
N ALA A 2 -16.25 7.77 -16.88
CA ALA A 2 -15.69 6.92 -15.83
C ALA A 2 -16.81 6.34 -14.96
N ASP A 3 -16.83 5.03 -14.79
CA ASP A 3 -17.77 4.37 -13.88
C ASP A 3 -17.34 4.63 -12.44
N PHE A 4 -18.17 5.32 -11.66
CA PHE A 4 -17.88 5.60 -10.26
C PHE A 4 -18.65 4.65 -9.33
N ILE A 5 -17.94 4.06 -8.37
CA ILE A 5 -18.57 3.26 -7.32
C ILE A 5 -19.08 4.20 -6.23
N THR A 6 -20.40 4.43 -6.21
CA THR A 6 -21.05 5.40 -5.33
C THR A 6 -21.60 4.75 -4.06
N ASN A 7 -21.51 5.51 -2.94
CA ASN A 7 -22.29 5.34 -1.70
C ASN A 7 -22.21 3.99 -0.97
N LYS A 8 -21.19 3.16 -1.25
CA LYS A 8 -20.97 1.91 -0.50
C LYS A 8 -19.51 1.78 -0.10
N CYS A 9 -19.28 1.43 1.14
CA CYS A 9 -17.92 1.11 1.60
C CYS A 9 -17.30 0.00 0.72
N PRO A 10 -16.11 0.20 0.14
CA PRO A 10 -15.47 -0.78 -0.75
C PRO A 10 -15.16 -2.10 -0.04
N ILE A 11 -15.08 -2.09 1.30
CA ILE A 11 -14.72 -3.24 2.13
C ILE A 11 -15.95 -4.02 2.58
N CYS A 12 -16.85 -3.38 3.32
CA CYS A 12 -17.97 -4.06 3.98
C CYS A 12 -19.32 -3.85 3.30
N ARG A 13 -19.38 -3.01 2.27
CA ARG A 13 -20.59 -2.65 1.50
C ARG A 13 -21.65 -1.89 2.30
N ASN A 14 -21.33 -1.43 3.51
CA ASN A 14 -22.24 -0.59 4.31
C ASN A 14 -22.38 0.80 3.68
N ASN A 15 -23.59 1.38 3.72
CA ASN A 15 -23.91 2.70 3.13
C ASN A 15 -23.78 3.84 4.16
N ASP A 16 -23.58 3.52 5.44
CA ASP A 16 -23.54 4.53 6.50
C ASP A 16 -22.11 4.97 6.77
N PHE A 17 -21.85 6.25 6.53
CA PHE A 17 -20.53 6.85 6.69
C PHE A 17 -20.59 8.26 7.28
N LEU A 18 -19.46 8.78 7.69
CA LEU A 18 -19.24 10.16 8.10
C LEU A 18 -18.34 10.84 7.10
N VAL A 19 -18.71 12.02 6.62
CA VAL A 19 -17.80 12.90 5.87
C VAL A 19 -16.76 13.45 6.84
N ILE A 20 -15.47 13.28 6.51
CA ILE A 20 -14.36 13.69 7.37
C ILE A 20 -13.39 14.66 6.70
N GLY A 21 -13.53 14.90 5.41
CA GLY A 21 -12.68 15.82 4.66
C GLY A 21 -12.99 15.80 3.17
N SER A 22 -12.13 16.47 2.42
CA SER A 22 -12.14 16.50 0.97
C SER A 22 -10.79 16.01 0.44
N PRO A 23 -10.76 15.29 -0.68
CA PRO A 23 -9.51 14.87 -1.30
C PRO A 23 -8.79 16.07 -1.94
N ASP A 24 -7.48 16.05 -1.87
CA ASP A 24 -6.62 16.97 -2.64
C ASP A 24 -6.08 16.21 -3.85
N PHE A 25 -6.77 16.32 -4.98
CA PHE A 25 -6.36 15.66 -6.21
C PHE A 25 -5.20 16.35 -6.94
N GLY A 26 -4.66 17.43 -6.37
CA GLY A 26 -3.59 18.18 -7.02
C GLY A 26 -3.96 18.73 -8.40
N SER A 27 -2.96 18.88 -9.27
CA SER A 27 -3.10 19.42 -10.62
C SER A 27 -3.20 18.35 -11.72
N VAL A 28 -3.50 17.11 -11.37
CA VAL A 28 -3.55 16.03 -12.37
C VAL A 28 -4.83 16.13 -13.19
N ASP A 29 -4.65 16.09 -14.52
CA ASP A 29 -5.75 16.18 -15.48
C ASP A 29 -6.42 14.82 -15.70
N ILE A 30 -7.23 14.41 -14.72
CA ILE A 30 -8.04 13.20 -14.79
C ILE A 30 -9.48 13.58 -14.45
N GLU A 31 -10.43 12.95 -15.14
CA GLU A 31 -11.85 13.14 -14.86
C GLU A 31 -12.17 12.83 -13.39
N LYS A 32 -12.72 13.80 -12.70
CA LYS A 32 -13.04 13.74 -11.25
C LYS A 32 -14.54 13.96 -11.07
N PRO A 33 -15.19 13.23 -10.16
CA PRO A 33 -16.56 13.58 -9.76
C PRO A 33 -16.57 14.96 -9.10
N GLU A 34 -17.57 15.77 -9.42
CA GLU A 34 -17.71 17.14 -8.89
C GLU A 34 -17.80 17.20 -7.37
N GLU A 35 -18.40 16.18 -6.73
CA GLU A 35 -18.64 16.12 -5.28
C GLU A 35 -17.86 15.01 -4.59
N THR A 36 -16.56 14.94 -4.82
CA THR A 36 -15.75 13.90 -4.16
C THR A 36 -15.43 14.28 -2.71
N GLN A 37 -15.68 13.35 -1.80
CA GLN A 37 -15.47 13.51 -0.36
C GLN A 37 -14.56 12.40 0.19
N ILE A 38 -13.89 12.68 1.29
CA ILE A 38 -13.27 11.63 2.11
C ILE A 38 -14.24 11.25 3.22
N VAL A 39 -14.56 9.98 3.29
CA VAL A 39 -15.55 9.46 4.23
C VAL A 39 -14.99 8.33 5.08
N LYS A 40 -15.55 8.17 6.28
CA LYS A 40 -15.25 7.07 7.19
C LYS A 40 -16.48 6.18 7.37
N CYS A 41 -16.37 4.92 6.98
CA CYS A 41 -17.42 3.94 7.18
C CYS A 41 -17.78 3.78 8.66
N LYS A 42 -19.05 3.91 9.02
CA LYS A 42 -19.48 3.74 10.42
C LYS A 42 -19.38 2.30 10.90
N ASN A 43 -19.49 1.31 10.01
CA ASN A 43 -19.37 -0.10 10.36
C ASN A 43 -17.89 -0.52 10.51
N CYS A 44 -17.13 -0.59 9.43
CA CYS A 44 -15.77 -1.14 9.46
C CYS A 44 -14.68 -0.11 9.76
N LYS A 45 -15.00 1.18 9.85
CA LYS A 45 -14.07 2.29 10.14
C LYS A 45 -13.00 2.55 9.07
N THR A 46 -13.08 1.90 7.92
CA THR A 46 -12.24 2.20 6.74
C THR A 46 -12.50 3.62 6.28
N ILE A 47 -11.45 4.35 5.97
CA ILE A 47 -11.50 5.68 5.35
C ILE A 47 -11.38 5.49 3.84
N TYR A 48 -12.17 6.21 3.04
CA TYR A 48 -12.11 6.08 1.59
C TYR A 48 -12.63 7.32 0.89
N VAL A 49 -12.25 7.47 -0.36
CA VAL A 49 -12.78 8.50 -1.27
C VAL A 49 -14.17 8.09 -1.73
N ASN A 50 -15.14 9.00 -1.73
CA ASN A 50 -16.51 8.72 -2.15
C ASN A 50 -17.06 9.85 -3.03
N PRO A 51 -17.48 9.56 -4.28
CA PRO A 51 -17.40 8.28 -4.97
C PRO A 51 -15.94 7.87 -5.25
N ILE A 52 -15.68 6.56 -5.30
CA ILE A 52 -14.35 6.04 -5.65
C ILE A 52 -14.17 6.15 -7.16
N PRO A 53 -13.14 6.86 -7.66
CA PRO A 53 -12.85 6.90 -9.07
C PRO A 53 -12.42 5.52 -9.58
N PHE A 54 -12.94 5.14 -10.72
CA PHE A 54 -12.47 3.98 -11.48
C PHE A 54 -11.52 4.47 -12.54
N TRP A 55 -10.23 4.22 -12.35
CA TRP A 55 -9.24 4.58 -13.35
C TRP A 55 -9.01 3.44 -14.34
N ASN A 56 -9.02 3.77 -15.61
CA ASN A 56 -8.69 2.85 -16.70
C ASN A 56 -7.17 2.78 -16.90
N VAL A 57 -6.71 2.04 -17.90
CA VAL A 57 -5.27 1.84 -18.17
C VAL A 57 -4.59 3.15 -18.55
N ASP A 58 -5.26 4.02 -19.30
CA ASP A 58 -4.71 5.32 -19.73
C ASP A 58 -4.57 6.27 -18.54
N ASP A 59 -5.55 6.27 -17.62
CA ASP A 59 -5.46 7.02 -16.36
C ASP A 59 -4.27 6.55 -15.52
N PHE A 60 -4.02 5.23 -15.45
CA PHE A 60 -2.85 4.70 -14.77
C PHE A 60 -1.53 5.15 -15.41
N ALA A 61 -1.45 5.26 -16.73
CA ALA A 61 -0.26 5.74 -17.42
C ALA A 61 0.03 7.23 -17.09
N ILE A 62 -1.01 8.05 -16.95
CA ILE A 62 -0.89 9.45 -16.52
C ILE A 62 -0.43 9.53 -15.06
N LEU A 63 -1.03 8.70 -14.18
CA LEU A 63 -0.79 8.70 -12.74
C LEU A 63 0.59 8.13 -12.38
N TYR A 64 1.04 7.09 -13.06
CA TYR A 64 2.25 6.31 -12.74
C TYR A 64 3.27 6.39 -13.87
N ASN A 65 3.68 7.61 -14.21
CA ASN A 65 4.76 7.88 -15.15
C ASN A 65 6.14 7.94 -14.42
N VAL A 66 7.20 8.16 -15.19
CA VAL A 66 8.58 8.22 -14.67
C VAL A 66 8.81 9.28 -13.58
N ASP A 67 8.02 10.35 -13.59
CA ASP A 67 8.12 11.43 -12.60
C ASP A 67 7.52 11.06 -11.25
N TYR A 68 6.72 9.99 -11.19
CA TYR A 68 6.12 9.48 -9.95
C TYR A 68 7.19 9.01 -8.96
N PHE A 69 8.28 8.40 -9.46
CA PHE A 69 9.38 7.95 -8.63
C PHE A 69 10.59 8.87 -8.79
N PRO A 70 10.70 9.97 -8.03
CA PRO A 70 11.92 10.77 -8.05
C PRO A 70 13.12 9.90 -7.66
N ALA A 71 14.28 10.21 -8.22
CA ALA A 71 15.50 9.47 -7.92
C ALA A 71 15.72 9.36 -6.40
N ALA A 72 15.71 8.12 -5.90
CA ALA A 72 15.88 7.87 -4.48
C ALA A 72 17.29 8.28 -4.03
N ASP A 73 17.37 9.14 -3.04
CA ASP A 73 18.64 9.52 -2.44
C ASP A 73 19.26 8.35 -1.62
N LYS A 74 20.50 8.53 -1.18
CA LYS A 74 21.23 7.52 -0.38
C LYS A 74 20.44 7.05 0.84
N TRP A 75 19.82 7.95 1.56
CA TRP A 75 19.11 7.63 2.81
C TRP A 75 17.80 6.87 2.56
N THR A 76 17.11 7.21 1.48
CA THR A 76 15.93 6.47 1.02
C THR A 76 16.33 5.04 0.64
N LYS A 77 17.38 4.85 -0.13
CA LYS A 77 17.87 3.50 -0.50
C LYS A 77 18.23 2.65 0.72
N ILE A 78 18.93 3.23 1.69
CA ILE A 78 19.29 2.52 2.94
C ILE A 78 18.03 2.15 3.72
N ARG A 79 17.10 3.09 3.88
CA ARG A 79 15.83 2.83 4.57
C ARG A 79 15.06 1.66 3.94
N GLU A 80 14.90 1.67 2.62
CA GLU A 80 14.15 0.63 1.92
C GLU A 80 14.84 -0.74 2.01
N GLN A 81 16.15 -0.76 1.94
CA GLN A 81 16.92 -2.01 2.15
C GLN A 81 16.70 -2.58 3.55
N VAL A 82 16.78 -1.75 4.58
CA VAL A 82 16.54 -2.17 5.97
C VAL A 82 15.09 -2.61 6.17
N ASN A 83 14.13 -1.87 5.63
CA ASN A 83 12.71 -2.22 5.72
C ASN A 83 12.43 -3.57 5.06
N THR A 84 12.94 -3.80 3.86
CA THR A 84 12.78 -5.08 3.14
C THR A 84 13.29 -6.26 3.97
N GLN A 85 14.48 -6.13 4.57
CA GLN A 85 15.04 -7.17 5.45
C GLN A 85 14.17 -7.43 6.67
N ARG A 86 13.69 -6.38 7.34
CA ARG A 86 12.81 -6.50 8.52
C ARG A 86 11.45 -7.12 8.16
N ARG A 87 10.85 -6.70 7.06
CA ARG A 87 9.59 -7.23 6.56
C ARG A 87 9.73 -8.71 6.24
N PHE A 88 10.78 -9.10 5.52
CA PHE A 88 11.01 -10.51 5.24
C PHE A 88 11.27 -11.33 6.51
N LYS A 89 12.03 -10.81 7.48
CA LYS A 89 12.24 -11.46 8.79
C LYS A 89 10.93 -11.67 9.57
N ARG A 90 9.92 -10.83 9.36
CA ARG A 90 8.57 -11.05 9.90
C ARG A 90 7.81 -12.09 9.09
N ILE A 91 7.79 -11.96 7.76
CA ILE A 91 7.09 -12.87 6.84
C ILE A 91 7.56 -14.32 7.02
N GLN A 92 8.86 -14.55 7.08
CA GLN A 92 9.44 -15.91 7.15
C GLN A 92 8.97 -16.74 8.35
N LYS A 93 8.52 -16.09 9.43
CA LYS A 93 7.95 -16.78 10.60
C LYS A 93 6.62 -17.48 10.31
N PHE A 94 5.97 -17.11 9.24
CA PHE A 94 4.66 -17.61 8.84
C PHE A 94 4.71 -18.45 7.57
N LEU A 95 5.83 -18.45 6.84
CA LEU A 95 6.02 -19.29 5.67
C LEU A 95 6.18 -20.76 6.12
N LYS A 96 5.51 -21.66 5.41
CA LYS A 96 5.75 -23.10 5.56
C LYS A 96 7.00 -23.50 4.76
N PRO A 97 7.74 -24.55 5.19
CA PRO A 97 8.75 -25.18 4.34
C PRO A 97 8.12 -25.67 3.03
N GLY A 98 8.78 -25.46 1.92
CA GLY A 98 8.28 -25.89 0.61
C GLY A 98 8.76 -25.00 -0.53
N ASN A 99 7.87 -24.71 -1.47
CA ASN A 99 8.17 -23.90 -2.64
C ASN A 99 8.60 -22.49 -2.26
N LYS A 100 9.64 -21.99 -2.92
CA LYS A 100 10.12 -20.61 -2.78
C LYS A 100 9.66 -19.78 -4.00
N ASN A 101 8.36 -19.60 -4.17
CA ASN A 101 7.79 -18.84 -5.27
C ASN A 101 7.26 -17.50 -4.74
N LEU A 102 7.82 -16.40 -5.24
CA LEU A 102 7.38 -15.03 -4.97
C LEU A 102 6.59 -14.49 -6.15
N LEU A 103 5.48 -13.83 -5.85
CA LEU A 103 4.88 -12.82 -6.72
C LEU A 103 4.96 -11.46 -5.99
N GLU A 104 5.74 -10.53 -6.52
CA GLU A 104 5.72 -9.12 -6.10
C GLU A 104 4.83 -8.35 -7.07
N PHE A 105 3.69 -7.82 -6.60
CA PHE A 105 2.79 -7.08 -7.49
C PHE A 105 2.77 -5.58 -7.17
N GLY A 106 2.70 -4.77 -8.25
CA GLY A 106 2.84 -3.33 -8.16
C GLY A 106 4.25 -2.92 -7.70
N ALA A 107 5.28 -3.57 -8.25
CA ALA A 107 6.66 -3.42 -7.77
C ALA A 107 7.28 -2.05 -8.06
N GLY A 108 6.63 -1.23 -8.90
CA GLY A 108 7.19 0.02 -9.37
C GLY A 108 8.54 -0.22 -10.09
N ILE A 109 9.47 0.73 -9.96
CA ILE A 109 10.79 0.62 -10.62
C ILE A 109 11.86 -0.05 -9.76
N HIS A 110 11.54 -0.46 -8.54
CA HIS A 110 12.57 -0.87 -7.57
C HIS A 110 12.58 -2.36 -7.24
N ALA A 111 11.41 -3.01 -7.21
CA ALA A 111 11.24 -4.45 -6.90
C ALA A 111 12.10 -4.89 -5.70
N TYR A 112 11.96 -4.22 -4.56
CA TYR A 112 12.87 -4.39 -3.42
C TYR A 112 12.85 -5.80 -2.82
N MET A 113 11.66 -6.42 -2.73
CA MET A 113 11.54 -7.78 -2.18
C MET A 113 12.08 -8.82 -3.16
N ALA A 114 11.76 -8.69 -4.46
CA ALA A 114 12.29 -9.55 -5.51
C ALA A 114 13.82 -9.52 -5.54
N LYS A 115 14.41 -8.32 -5.52
CA LYS A 115 15.86 -8.16 -5.44
C LYS A 115 16.45 -8.81 -4.19
N TYR A 116 15.83 -8.61 -3.04
CA TYR A 116 16.31 -9.18 -1.77
C TYR A 116 16.25 -10.71 -1.77
N LEU A 117 15.28 -11.31 -2.44
CA LEU A 117 15.08 -12.77 -2.48
C LEU A 117 15.82 -13.46 -3.62
N ASN A 118 16.28 -12.71 -4.63
CA ASN A 118 17.04 -13.26 -5.76
C ASN A 118 18.24 -14.11 -5.33
N ASP A 119 19.02 -13.60 -4.35
CA ASP A 119 20.21 -14.26 -3.84
C ASP A 119 19.90 -15.40 -2.84
N ARG A 120 18.61 -15.80 -2.72
CA ARG A 120 18.12 -16.79 -1.75
C ARG A 120 17.36 -17.94 -2.38
N GLU A 121 17.61 -18.16 -3.69
CA GLU A 121 17.03 -19.26 -4.48
C GLU A 121 15.50 -19.23 -4.54
N TRP A 122 14.92 -18.02 -4.64
CA TRP A 122 13.50 -17.85 -4.89
C TRP A 122 13.21 -17.78 -6.39
N ASN A 123 12.14 -18.44 -6.83
CA ASN A 123 11.56 -18.21 -8.14
C ASN A 123 10.71 -16.96 -8.08
N ILE A 124 11.01 -15.96 -8.90
CA ILE A 124 10.47 -14.62 -8.78
C ILE A 124 9.69 -14.25 -10.03
N ASP A 125 8.43 -13.91 -9.82
CA ASP A 125 7.59 -13.19 -10.77
C ASP A 125 7.31 -11.79 -10.23
N ILE A 126 7.34 -10.80 -11.12
CA ILE A 126 7.00 -9.41 -10.81
C ILE A 126 5.84 -9.00 -11.70
N GLN A 127 4.78 -8.48 -11.11
CA GLN A 127 3.68 -7.88 -11.86
C GLN A 127 3.78 -6.35 -11.74
N GLU A 128 3.86 -5.68 -12.91
CA GLU A 128 3.88 -4.23 -13.01
C GLU A 128 3.16 -3.80 -14.30
N PRO A 129 1.95 -3.22 -14.20
CA PRO A 129 1.15 -2.89 -15.37
C PRO A 129 1.60 -1.59 -16.06
N ALA A 130 2.28 -0.68 -15.36
CA ALA A 130 2.77 0.55 -15.95
C ALA A 130 3.88 0.26 -16.96
N GLU A 131 3.67 0.67 -18.21
CA GLU A 131 4.56 0.33 -19.33
C GLU A 131 6.00 0.80 -19.09
N ASP A 132 6.17 2.06 -18.67
CA ASP A 132 7.49 2.64 -18.42
C ASP A 132 8.22 1.92 -17.29
N PHE A 133 7.50 1.54 -16.23
CA PHE A 133 8.10 0.83 -15.10
C PHE A 133 8.48 -0.60 -15.47
N SER A 134 7.62 -1.27 -16.24
CA SER A 134 7.89 -2.63 -16.70
C SER A 134 9.08 -2.69 -17.66
N LYS A 135 9.29 -1.69 -18.52
CA LYS A 135 10.49 -1.55 -19.36
C LYS A 135 11.74 -1.42 -18.50
N ILE A 136 11.73 -0.50 -17.53
CA ILE A 136 12.86 -0.31 -16.60
C ILE A 136 13.16 -1.60 -15.82
N LEU A 137 12.13 -2.33 -15.37
CA LEU A 137 12.32 -3.59 -14.66
C LEU A 137 12.95 -4.67 -15.54
N LYS A 138 12.49 -4.83 -16.80
CA LYS A 138 13.05 -5.79 -17.76
C LYS A 138 14.53 -5.51 -18.06
N GLU A 139 14.89 -4.25 -18.23
CA GLU A 139 16.28 -3.84 -18.47
C GLU A 139 17.17 -4.08 -17.23
N ARG A 140 16.65 -3.76 -16.05
CA ARG A 140 17.40 -3.83 -14.79
C ARG A 140 17.50 -5.25 -14.22
N TYR A 141 16.51 -6.07 -14.47
CA TYR A 141 16.37 -7.42 -13.90
C TYR A 141 15.94 -8.44 -14.97
N PRO A 142 16.78 -8.68 -16.01
CA PRO A 142 16.44 -9.58 -17.11
C PRO A 142 16.21 -11.05 -16.68
N GLN A 143 16.65 -11.40 -15.46
CA GLN A 143 16.45 -12.74 -14.88
C GLN A 143 15.06 -12.95 -14.29
N PHE A 144 14.26 -11.90 -14.09
CA PHE A 144 12.92 -12.05 -13.53
C PHE A 144 11.85 -12.11 -14.61
N ASN A 145 10.79 -12.85 -14.35
CA ASN A 145 9.61 -12.84 -15.19
C ASN A 145 8.74 -11.61 -14.88
N ILE A 146 8.67 -10.65 -15.82
CA ILE A 146 7.92 -9.41 -15.67
C ILE A 146 6.57 -9.56 -16.39
N ILE A 147 5.50 -9.54 -15.59
CA ILE A 147 4.11 -9.66 -16.03
C ILE A 147 3.50 -8.27 -16.14
N THR A 148 3.10 -7.87 -17.34
CA THR A 148 2.57 -6.51 -17.62
C THR A 148 1.05 -6.44 -17.62
N SER A 149 0.36 -7.58 -17.57
CA SER A 149 -1.10 -7.58 -17.48
C SER A 149 -1.57 -6.99 -16.15
N HIS A 150 -2.74 -6.36 -16.18
CA HIS A 150 -3.38 -5.90 -14.94
C HIS A 150 -3.59 -7.08 -13.98
N PHE A 151 -3.38 -6.85 -12.68
CA PHE A 151 -3.38 -7.91 -11.66
C PHE A 151 -4.65 -8.78 -11.68
N LEU A 152 -5.83 -8.17 -11.85
CA LEU A 152 -7.10 -8.89 -11.89
C LEU A 152 -7.28 -9.75 -13.17
N ASN A 153 -6.50 -9.47 -14.20
CA ASN A 153 -6.51 -10.19 -15.49
C ASN A 153 -5.41 -11.25 -15.58
N MET A 154 -4.65 -11.46 -14.52
CA MET A 154 -3.60 -12.47 -14.51
C MET A 154 -4.20 -13.87 -14.57
N ASN A 155 -3.89 -14.60 -15.65
CA ASN A 155 -4.17 -16.02 -15.74
C ASN A 155 -2.93 -16.80 -15.29
N VAL A 156 -2.76 -16.96 -13.97
CA VAL A 156 -1.57 -17.57 -13.38
C VAL A 156 -1.87 -19.01 -12.98
N GLN A 157 -1.27 -19.97 -13.69
CA GLN A 157 -1.29 -21.39 -13.34
C GLN A 157 -0.34 -21.66 -12.14
N LYS A 158 0.72 -20.88 -12.02
CA LYS A 158 1.72 -20.97 -10.96
C LYS A 158 1.13 -20.56 -9.62
N LYS A 159 1.46 -21.32 -8.58
CA LYS A 159 1.11 -20.98 -7.20
C LYS A 159 2.30 -20.36 -6.49
N TYR A 160 2.02 -19.52 -5.50
CA TYR A 160 3.02 -18.75 -4.78
C TYR A 160 2.96 -19.07 -3.29
N SER A 161 4.12 -19.25 -2.69
CA SER A 161 4.25 -19.32 -1.23
C SER A 161 4.23 -17.94 -0.59
N LEU A 162 4.63 -16.91 -1.36
CA LEU A 162 4.58 -15.51 -0.94
C LEU A 162 4.03 -14.63 -2.07
N ILE A 163 2.97 -13.89 -1.77
CA ILE A 163 2.56 -12.74 -2.56
C ILE A 163 2.86 -11.49 -1.74
N TYR A 164 3.62 -10.55 -2.33
CA TYR A 164 4.07 -9.34 -1.67
C TYR A 164 3.56 -8.10 -2.39
N ALA A 165 3.00 -7.16 -1.65
CA ALA A 165 2.53 -5.88 -2.17
C ALA A 165 2.95 -4.75 -1.22
N ASP A 166 3.68 -3.76 -1.75
CA ASP A 166 4.14 -2.61 -1.01
C ASP A 166 3.49 -1.34 -1.55
N SER A 167 2.61 -0.74 -0.77
CA SER A 167 1.92 0.51 -1.15
C SER A 167 1.15 0.38 -2.46
N VAL A 168 0.30 -0.64 -2.57
CA VAL A 168 -0.51 -0.94 -3.76
C VAL A 168 -2.01 -0.94 -3.47
N LEU A 169 -2.42 -1.60 -2.39
CA LEU A 169 -3.84 -1.85 -2.13
C LEU A 169 -4.63 -0.60 -1.73
N GLU A 170 -3.97 0.43 -1.27
CA GLU A 170 -4.58 1.75 -1.03
C GLU A 170 -4.96 2.50 -2.30
N HIS A 171 -4.38 2.12 -3.43
CA HIS A 171 -4.59 2.76 -4.73
C HIS A 171 -5.68 2.09 -5.58
N VAL A 172 -6.13 0.91 -5.20
CA VAL A 172 -7.10 0.16 -6.01
C VAL A 172 -8.54 0.43 -5.59
N HIS A 173 -9.45 0.51 -6.55
CA HIS A 173 -10.87 0.77 -6.30
C HIS A 173 -11.60 -0.40 -5.61
N ASN A 174 -11.16 -1.64 -5.80
CA ASN A 174 -11.77 -2.85 -5.23
C ASN A 174 -10.74 -3.79 -4.56
N PRO A 175 -10.20 -3.44 -3.39
CA PRO A 175 -9.16 -4.23 -2.72
C PRO A 175 -9.65 -5.62 -2.29
N VAL A 176 -10.97 -5.81 -2.11
CA VAL A 176 -11.54 -7.13 -1.78
C VAL A 176 -11.29 -8.12 -2.91
N GLU A 177 -11.43 -7.68 -4.15
CA GLU A 177 -11.17 -8.52 -5.33
C GLU A 177 -9.69 -8.83 -5.50
N TYR A 178 -8.82 -7.85 -5.31
CA TYR A 178 -7.37 -8.06 -5.34
C TYR A 178 -6.91 -9.11 -4.30
N ILE A 179 -7.41 -9.01 -3.07
CA ILE A 179 -7.05 -9.98 -2.02
C ILE A 179 -7.66 -11.36 -2.30
N ARG A 180 -8.86 -11.43 -2.88
CA ARG A 180 -9.47 -12.69 -3.30
C ARG A 180 -8.68 -13.36 -4.43
N ASN A 181 -8.24 -12.61 -5.44
CA ASN A 181 -7.38 -13.13 -6.50
C ASN A 181 -6.03 -13.59 -5.95
N SER A 182 -5.45 -12.84 -5.02
CA SER A 182 -4.24 -13.28 -4.31
C SER A 182 -4.46 -14.62 -3.61
N ALA A 183 -5.60 -14.79 -2.91
CA ALA A 183 -5.92 -16.05 -2.25
C ALA A 183 -6.03 -17.24 -3.22
N GLN A 184 -6.53 -17.01 -4.44
CA GLN A 184 -6.57 -18.04 -5.48
C GLN A 184 -5.18 -18.44 -5.95
N MET A 185 -4.24 -17.50 -6.03
CA MET A 185 -2.86 -17.72 -6.48
C MET A 185 -1.92 -18.24 -5.38
N LEU A 186 -2.31 -18.21 -4.12
CA LEU A 186 -1.52 -18.76 -3.03
C LEU A 186 -1.57 -20.28 -2.98
N ASP A 187 -0.44 -20.90 -2.64
CA ASP A 187 -0.36 -22.29 -2.17
C ASP A 187 -1.16 -22.46 -0.88
N SER A 188 -1.54 -23.71 -0.52
CA SER A 188 -2.02 -24.01 0.85
C SER A 188 -0.93 -23.69 1.87
N GLY A 189 -1.26 -22.84 2.83
CA GLY A 189 -0.31 -22.27 3.79
C GLY A 189 0.54 -21.12 3.25
N GLY A 190 0.33 -20.72 1.99
CA GLY A 190 0.97 -19.54 1.41
C GLY A 190 0.51 -18.23 2.05
N VAL A 191 1.33 -17.20 1.96
CA VAL A 191 1.18 -15.93 2.66
C VAL A 191 0.99 -14.78 1.66
N LEU A 192 -0.04 -13.97 1.88
CA LEU A 192 -0.15 -12.64 1.33
C LEU A 192 0.36 -11.64 2.37
N TYR A 193 1.38 -10.88 2.01
CA TYR A 193 1.86 -9.73 2.76
C TYR A 193 1.56 -8.45 2.02
N PHE A 194 0.99 -7.49 2.70
CA PHE A 194 0.91 -6.14 2.15
C PHE A 194 1.18 -5.07 3.21
N VAL A 195 1.72 -3.96 2.76
CA VAL A 195 1.92 -2.76 3.57
C VAL A 195 1.20 -1.59 2.93
N CYS A 196 0.62 -0.74 3.75
CA CYS A 196 -0.09 0.46 3.32
C CYS A 196 -0.05 1.54 4.42
N PRO A 197 -0.34 2.81 4.11
CA PRO A 197 -0.37 3.88 5.10
C PRO A 197 -1.35 3.60 6.25
N ASN A 198 -0.97 4.04 7.44
CA ASN A 198 -1.82 4.02 8.62
C ASN A 198 -2.46 5.38 8.83
N GLU A 199 -3.70 5.55 8.39
CA GLU A 199 -4.45 6.80 8.54
C GLU A 199 -4.74 7.18 10.02
N HIS A 200 -4.57 6.24 10.94
CA HIS A 200 -4.69 6.45 12.38
C HIS A 200 -3.34 6.63 13.09
N SER A 201 -2.29 7.01 12.35
CA SER A 201 -0.96 7.26 12.91
C SER A 201 -0.93 8.51 13.77
N LEU A 202 0.04 8.58 14.70
CA LEU A 202 0.31 9.77 15.51
C LEU A 202 0.65 10.98 14.62
N LYS A 203 1.35 10.76 13.51
CA LYS A 203 1.68 11.80 12.52
C LYS A 203 0.40 12.41 11.92
N ASN A 204 -0.53 11.57 11.46
CA ASN A 204 -1.78 12.05 10.88
C ASN A 204 -2.68 12.71 11.92
N TRP A 205 -2.69 12.21 13.14
CA TRP A 205 -3.40 12.85 14.24
C TRP A 205 -2.85 14.25 14.52
N GLY A 206 -1.53 14.38 14.67
CA GLY A 206 -0.86 15.66 14.88
C GLY A 206 -1.10 16.66 13.74
N HIS A 207 -1.01 16.19 12.48
CA HIS A 207 -1.31 17.01 11.30
C HIS A 207 -2.76 17.50 11.29
N THR A 208 -3.70 16.61 11.60
CA THR A 208 -5.13 16.94 11.72
C THR A 208 -5.37 18.02 12.79
N LEU A 209 -4.74 17.88 13.96
CA LEU A 209 -4.85 18.85 15.03
C LEU A 209 -4.30 20.23 14.64
N ILE A 210 -3.11 20.26 14.02
CA ILE A 210 -2.49 21.49 13.52
C ILE A 210 -3.37 22.17 12.47
N ASN A 211 -3.92 21.41 11.54
CA ASN A 211 -4.80 21.95 10.49
C ASN A 211 -6.09 22.52 11.09
N LYS A 212 -6.70 21.88 12.09
CA LYS A 212 -7.85 22.42 12.82
C LYS A 212 -7.52 23.74 13.49
N ILE A 213 -6.38 23.84 14.21
CA ILE A 213 -5.94 25.08 14.85
C ILE A 213 -5.72 26.18 13.82
N LYS A 214 -5.13 25.87 12.68
CA LYS A 214 -4.86 26.82 11.59
C LYS A 214 -6.08 27.09 10.69
N ARG A 215 -7.23 26.52 11.00
CA ARG A 215 -8.46 26.61 10.18
C ARG A 215 -8.26 26.16 8.72
N LYS A 216 -7.34 25.20 8.51
CA LYS A 216 -7.11 24.58 7.21
C LYS A 216 -7.98 23.34 7.03
N PRO A 217 -8.33 22.95 5.80
CA PRO A 217 -9.02 21.68 5.55
C PRO A 217 -8.24 20.51 6.15
N VAL A 218 -8.96 19.58 6.74
CA VAL A 218 -8.37 18.33 7.22
C VAL A 218 -8.38 17.36 6.04
N THR A 219 -7.19 16.98 5.59
CA THR A 219 -7.01 16.03 4.50
C THR A 219 -6.55 14.69 5.06
N TYR A 220 -7.31 13.65 4.79
CA TYR A 220 -6.92 12.25 4.96
C TYR A 220 -6.51 11.70 3.61
N LEU A 221 -5.80 10.59 3.56
CA LEU A 221 -5.34 9.90 2.35
C LEU A 221 -4.35 10.72 1.50
N ALA A 222 -3.94 11.90 1.96
CA ALA A 222 -3.18 12.84 1.17
C ALA A 222 -1.92 13.46 1.79
N PRO A 223 -1.17 12.87 2.74
CA PRO A 223 0.08 13.52 3.14
C PRO A 223 1.15 13.42 2.04
N TYR A 224 0.93 12.68 0.96
CA TYR A 224 1.93 12.30 -0.04
C TYR A 224 1.61 12.76 -1.46
N LYS A 225 0.92 13.88 -1.62
CA LYS A 225 0.68 14.50 -2.93
C LYS A 225 0.08 13.49 -3.90
N ASN A 226 -1.21 13.24 -3.84
CA ASN A 226 -1.79 12.71 -5.07
C ASN A 226 -3.21 12.21 -4.92
N PRO A 227 -3.95 12.15 -6.01
CA PRO A 227 -5.23 11.51 -6.11
C PRO A 227 -5.16 9.98 -5.93
N TYR A 228 -4.01 9.45 -5.52
CA TYR A 228 -3.68 8.03 -5.63
C TYR A 228 -4.15 7.19 -4.47
N HIS A 229 -4.20 7.71 -3.24
CA HIS A 229 -4.69 6.94 -2.11
C HIS A 229 -6.22 7.00 -2.06
N LEU A 230 -6.86 5.92 -2.42
CA LEU A 230 -8.32 5.80 -2.41
C LEU A 230 -8.84 5.24 -1.08
N ILE A 231 -8.03 4.42 -0.39
CA ILE A 231 -8.47 3.63 0.75
C ILE A 231 -7.45 3.64 1.88
N GLY A 232 -7.89 4.04 3.06
CA GLY A 232 -7.17 3.91 4.33
C GLY A 232 -7.76 2.75 5.15
N PHE A 233 -7.04 1.65 5.22
CA PHE A 233 -7.52 0.43 5.88
C PHE A 233 -7.61 0.59 7.39
N SER A 234 -8.67 0.05 7.96
CA SER A 234 -8.82 -0.13 9.41
C SER A 234 -8.58 -1.58 9.81
N LYS A 235 -8.26 -1.85 11.07
CA LYS A 235 -8.11 -3.23 11.58
C LYS A 235 -9.38 -4.07 11.37
N LYS A 236 -10.57 -3.48 11.57
CA LYS A 236 -11.85 -4.17 11.33
C LYS A 236 -12.07 -4.41 9.83
N GLY A 237 -11.69 -3.45 8.98
CA GLY A 237 -11.75 -3.60 7.53
C GLY A 237 -10.86 -4.73 7.03
N VAL A 238 -9.62 -4.81 7.51
CA VAL A 238 -8.69 -5.89 7.17
C VAL A 238 -9.23 -7.26 7.56
N LYS A 239 -9.84 -7.42 8.75
CA LYS A 239 -10.48 -8.67 9.15
C LYS A 239 -11.60 -9.08 8.20
N ILE A 240 -12.49 -8.13 7.84
CA ILE A 240 -13.60 -8.41 6.92
C ILE A 240 -13.09 -8.82 5.54
N ILE A 241 -12.02 -8.19 5.04
CA ILE A 241 -11.42 -8.57 3.76
C ILE A 241 -10.85 -9.98 3.82
N ALA A 242 -10.08 -10.29 4.87
CA ALA A 242 -9.49 -11.61 5.07
C ALA A 242 -10.58 -12.69 5.06
N GLU A 243 -11.63 -12.52 5.84
CA GLU A 243 -12.79 -13.43 5.90
C GLU A 243 -13.46 -13.61 4.53
N LYS A 244 -13.70 -12.51 3.80
CA LYS A 244 -14.30 -12.56 2.45
C LYS A 244 -13.44 -13.27 1.41
N ALA A 245 -12.12 -13.29 1.61
CA ALA A 245 -11.17 -13.94 0.73
C ALA A 245 -10.81 -15.38 1.16
N GLY A 246 -11.36 -15.88 2.28
CA GLY A 246 -11.00 -17.18 2.83
C GLY A 246 -9.56 -17.25 3.35
N LEU A 247 -9.05 -16.12 3.86
CA LEU A 247 -7.70 -16.00 4.41
C LEU A 247 -7.75 -15.77 5.92
N GLN A 248 -6.78 -16.33 6.64
CA GLN A 248 -6.58 -16.10 8.07
C GLN A 248 -5.69 -14.86 8.29
N LEU A 249 -6.15 -13.89 9.09
CA LEU A 249 -5.32 -12.78 9.53
C LEU A 249 -4.34 -13.24 10.62
N LEU A 250 -3.06 -13.37 10.29
CA LEU A 250 -2.02 -13.81 11.22
C LEU A 250 -1.37 -12.64 11.97
N HIS A 251 -1.18 -11.51 11.28
CA HIS A 251 -0.44 -10.38 11.84
C HIS A 251 -0.97 -9.06 11.30
N HIS A 252 -1.06 -8.07 12.18
CA HIS A 252 -1.36 -6.69 11.84
C HIS A 252 -0.50 -5.78 12.71
N PHE A 253 0.61 -5.34 12.16
CA PHE A 253 1.56 -4.45 12.81
C PHE A 253 1.39 -3.03 12.29
N LYS A 254 1.55 -2.05 13.16
CA LYS A 254 1.53 -0.63 12.82
C LYS A 254 2.85 -0.04 13.24
N GLY A 255 3.72 0.10 12.28
CA GLY A 255 5.06 0.64 12.47
C GLY A 255 5.31 1.87 11.63
N ASP A 256 6.51 2.41 11.72
CA ASP A 256 6.86 3.62 11.03
C ASP A 256 7.96 3.42 9.97
N ASP A 257 8.33 2.17 9.66
CA ASP A 257 9.30 1.83 8.63
C ASP A 257 10.59 2.64 8.68
N TYR A 258 11.11 2.87 9.90
CA TYR A 258 12.27 3.74 10.13
C TYR A 258 12.08 5.19 9.68
N GLU A 259 10.88 5.72 9.67
CA GLU A 259 10.63 7.12 9.33
C GLU A 259 11.44 8.07 10.23
N TYR A 260 11.58 7.74 11.52
CA TYR A 260 12.42 8.49 12.46
C TYR A 260 13.89 8.54 12.00
N PHE A 261 14.44 7.44 11.49
CA PHE A 261 15.81 7.38 10.96
C PHE A 261 15.94 8.24 9.72
N HIS A 262 15.00 8.13 8.78
CA HIS A 262 14.94 8.93 7.58
C HIS A 262 14.83 10.42 7.91
N PHE A 263 13.98 10.76 8.88
CA PHE A 263 13.78 12.12 9.35
C PHE A 263 15.07 12.71 9.95
N LEU A 264 15.78 11.97 10.81
CA LEU A 264 17.04 12.40 11.41
C LEU A 264 18.12 12.71 10.37
N ASN A 265 18.18 11.93 9.30
CA ASN A 265 19.25 12.04 8.30
C ASN A 265 18.97 13.07 7.19
N ARG A 266 17.70 13.41 6.94
CA ARG A 266 17.32 14.36 5.88
C ARG A 266 16.97 15.75 6.39
N LYS A 267 16.51 15.90 7.62
CA LYS A 267 16.13 17.19 8.17
C LYS A 267 17.31 17.87 8.87
N LYS A 268 17.41 19.20 8.70
CA LYS A 268 18.39 20.07 9.37
C LYS A 268 17.78 20.68 10.62
N GLY A 269 18.64 21.14 11.52
CA GLY A 269 18.22 21.85 12.73
C GLY A 269 17.97 20.93 13.93
N ILE A 270 17.92 21.55 15.14
CA ILE A 270 17.81 20.83 16.41
C ILE A 270 16.43 20.17 16.60
N TRP A 271 15.38 20.70 16.00
CA TRP A 271 14.02 20.16 16.08
C TRP A 271 13.84 18.77 15.49
N LYS A 272 14.80 18.30 14.72
CA LYS A 272 14.76 16.93 14.18
C LYS A 272 14.80 15.85 15.27
N TYR A 273 15.46 16.09 16.39
CA TYR A 273 15.62 15.11 17.47
C TYR A 273 14.31 14.84 18.22
N PRO A 274 13.59 15.85 18.75
CA PRO A 274 12.31 15.58 19.41
C PRO A 274 11.27 14.99 18.47
N VAL A 275 11.22 15.40 17.19
CA VAL A 275 10.28 14.80 16.21
C VAL A 275 10.65 13.34 15.93
N ALA A 276 11.92 13.02 15.75
CA ALA A 276 12.36 11.63 15.56
C ALA A 276 12.07 10.76 16.79
N CYS A 277 12.23 11.31 18.00
CA CYS A 277 11.86 10.63 19.24
C CYS A 277 10.36 10.32 19.30
N ILE A 278 9.51 11.27 18.91
CA ILE A 278 8.05 11.07 18.84
C ILE A 278 7.70 9.98 17.82
N LEU A 279 8.33 9.99 16.63
CA LEU A 279 8.11 8.98 15.62
C LEU A 279 8.57 7.60 16.09
N TYR A 280 9.70 7.51 16.75
CA TYR A 280 10.20 6.27 17.34
C TYR A 280 9.26 5.71 18.42
N LEU A 281 8.77 6.56 19.33
CA LEU A 281 7.80 6.18 20.34
C LEU A 281 6.47 5.73 19.69
N ALA A 282 6.02 6.45 18.67
CA ALA A 282 4.83 6.06 17.91
C ALA A 282 4.97 4.66 17.27
N ASP A 283 6.15 4.33 16.76
CA ASP A 283 6.46 2.98 16.25
C ASP A 283 6.33 1.92 17.35
N LEU A 284 6.91 2.17 18.52
CA LEU A 284 6.88 1.24 19.65
C LEU A 284 5.46 0.94 20.16
N ILE A 285 4.58 1.93 20.19
CA ILE A 285 3.19 1.78 20.69
C ILE A 285 2.18 1.41 19.62
N GLY A 286 2.64 1.14 18.38
CA GLY A 286 1.75 0.77 17.27
C GLY A 286 0.92 1.93 16.70
N TRP A 287 1.45 3.16 16.76
CA TRP A 287 0.90 4.37 16.15
C TRP A 287 1.76 4.91 15.01
N GLY A 288 2.60 4.05 14.44
CA GLY A 288 3.46 4.36 13.31
C GLY A 288 2.71 4.72 12.03
N THR A 289 3.44 5.21 11.04
CA THR A 289 2.90 5.78 9.79
C THR A 289 2.39 4.74 8.82
N ASN A 290 2.86 3.50 8.92
CA ASN A 290 2.48 2.39 8.06
C ASN A 290 1.86 1.24 8.87
N GLN A 291 1.16 0.39 8.16
CA GLN A 291 0.63 -0.86 8.70
C GLN A 291 1.01 -2.03 7.78
N GLU A 292 1.49 -3.10 8.40
CA GLU A 292 1.87 -4.35 7.75
C GLU A 292 0.86 -5.42 8.09
N ILE A 293 0.37 -6.11 7.08
CA ILE A 293 -0.67 -7.12 7.20
C ILE A 293 -0.16 -8.44 6.62
N ILE A 294 -0.33 -9.51 7.38
CA ILE A 294 -0.01 -10.88 6.96
C ILE A 294 -1.28 -11.71 6.99
N LEU A 295 -1.68 -12.18 5.83
CA LEU A 295 -2.80 -13.09 5.64
C LEU A 295 -2.28 -14.42 5.15
N ARG A 296 -2.88 -15.54 5.60
CA ARG A 296 -2.49 -16.89 5.17
C ARG A 296 -3.68 -17.65 4.59
N LYS A 297 -3.42 -18.40 3.53
CA LYS A 297 -4.36 -19.39 3.00
C LYS A 297 -4.25 -20.68 3.83
N GLU A 298 -5.37 -21.19 4.30
CA GLU A 298 -5.44 -22.48 5.01
C GLU A 298 -5.24 -23.68 4.08
#